data_4ae5b569756093e28958600cef9a07f0
#
_entry.id   4ae5b569756093e28958600cef9a07f0
#
_cell.length_a   1.000
_cell.length_b   1.000
_cell.length_c   1.000
_cell.angle_alpha   90.00
_cell.angle_beta   90.00
_cell.angle_gamma   90.00
#
_symmetry.space_group_name_H-M   'P 1'
#
loop_
_entity.id
_entity.type
_entity.pdbx_description
1 polymer ?
#
loop_
_entity_poly.entity_id
_entity_poly.type
_entity_poly.pdbx_seq_one_letter_code
_entity_poly.pdbx_strand_id
1 'polypeptide(L)'
;HEELNQLLDLLVNETDTEDEIVIVQDGDDKKVEEVISKWMNETLDWKGIYWHTHELNDDFAQHKNFVIENCEGDYIFHIDADEYPNVILLQQLKKILEINPVDLIWVPRVNTVDGITQAHLNTWGWKQTEQGWINYPDYQSRIFKNRADIRWRRPVHEQITGCKTYSHLPPQEELSLYHPKTIKKQESQNQLYTQIFYDKSTNT
;
A
#
# COMPACT_ATOMS: atom_id res chain seq x y z
N HIS A 1 1.81 -8.45 11.81
CA HIS A 1 3.20 -8.94 11.71
C HIS A 1 3.33 -10.10 10.71
N GLU A 2 2.35 -11.01 10.60
CA GLU A 2 2.39 -12.10 9.62
C GLU A 2 2.31 -11.57 8.18
N GLU A 3 1.39 -10.64 7.92
CA GLU A 3 1.24 -9.96 6.63
C GLU A 3 2.54 -9.25 6.23
N LEU A 4 3.13 -8.48 7.14
CA LEU A 4 4.40 -7.81 6.89
C LEU A 4 5.53 -8.79 6.58
N ASN A 5 5.63 -9.93 7.30
CA ASN A 5 6.66 -10.93 7.04
C ASN A 5 6.51 -11.54 5.63
N GLN A 6 5.29 -11.80 5.18
CA GLN A 6 5.03 -12.30 3.82
C GLN A 6 5.36 -11.26 2.75
N LEU A 7 5.03 -9.97 2.99
CA LEU A 7 5.36 -8.89 2.09
C LEU A 7 6.88 -8.71 1.97
N LEU A 8 7.61 -8.72 3.08
CA LEU A 8 9.07 -8.58 3.07
C LEU A 8 9.76 -9.77 2.40
N ASP A 9 9.27 -11.00 2.62
CA ASP A 9 9.75 -12.19 1.90
C ASP A 9 9.61 -12.01 0.38
N LEU A 10 8.45 -11.57 -0.08
CA LEU A 10 8.21 -11.29 -1.49
C LEU A 10 9.14 -10.20 -2.03
N LEU A 11 9.21 -9.04 -1.36
CA LEU A 11 10.00 -7.90 -1.83
C LEU A 11 11.49 -8.22 -1.84
N VAL A 12 12.01 -8.90 -0.82
CA VAL A 12 13.42 -9.28 -0.74
C VAL A 12 13.82 -10.25 -1.85
N ASN A 13 12.93 -11.16 -2.24
CA ASN A 13 13.23 -12.14 -3.28
C ASN A 13 13.05 -11.59 -4.71
N GLU A 14 12.17 -10.62 -4.93
CA GLU A 14 11.77 -10.18 -6.27
C GLU A 14 12.33 -8.81 -6.69
N THR A 15 12.86 -8.00 -5.77
CA THR A 15 13.51 -6.73 -6.08
C THR A 15 15.01 -6.91 -6.22
N ASP A 16 15.70 -6.06 -6.96
CA ASP A 16 17.14 -6.17 -7.15
C ASP A 16 17.96 -5.27 -6.17
N THR A 17 19.28 -5.35 -6.26
CA THR A 17 20.19 -4.69 -5.29
C THR A 17 20.25 -3.17 -5.40
N GLU A 18 19.69 -2.60 -6.47
CA GLU A 18 19.62 -1.14 -6.67
C GLU A 18 18.39 -0.53 -6.01
N ASP A 19 17.43 -1.37 -5.60
CA ASP A 19 16.21 -0.94 -4.94
C ASP A 19 16.41 -0.83 -3.43
N GLU A 20 15.67 0.05 -2.80
CA GLU A 20 15.55 0.17 -1.35
C GLU A 20 14.16 -0.26 -0.86
N ILE A 21 14.10 -0.74 0.37
CA ILE A 21 12.85 -1.02 1.07
C ILE A 21 12.81 -0.11 2.31
N VAL A 22 11.94 0.89 2.28
CA VAL A 22 11.75 1.81 3.41
C VAL A 22 10.49 1.41 4.18
N ILE A 23 10.66 1.10 5.46
CA ILE A 23 9.58 0.69 6.36
C ILE A 23 9.37 1.78 7.38
N VAL A 24 8.11 2.23 7.53
CA VAL A 24 7.73 3.15 8.59
C VAL A 24 6.67 2.47 9.46
N GLN A 25 7.01 2.26 10.72
CA GLN A 25 6.15 1.65 11.72
C GLN A 25 5.41 2.72 12.51
N ASP A 26 4.09 2.53 12.66
CA ASP A 26 3.26 3.25 13.63
C ASP A 26 3.28 2.50 14.96
N GLY A 27 3.61 3.24 16.04
CA GLY A 27 3.66 2.68 17.39
C GLY A 27 4.87 1.77 17.67
N ASP A 28 4.74 0.93 18.70
CA ASP A 28 5.82 0.13 19.30
C ASP A 28 5.49 -1.39 19.39
N ASP A 29 4.78 -1.93 18.39
CA ASP A 29 4.47 -3.37 18.33
C ASP A 29 5.75 -4.21 18.21
N LYS A 30 6.09 -4.92 19.30
CA LYS A 30 7.30 -5.75 19.39
C LYS A 30 7.36 -6.87 18.36
N LYS A 31 6.22 -7.43 17.97
CA LYS A 31 6.20 -8.48 16.94
C LYS A 31 6.50 -7.93 15.56
N VAL A 32 6.11 -6.69 15.29
CA VAL A 32 6.49 -5.97 14.07
C VAL A 32 7.98 -5.68 14.07
N GLU A 33 8.53 -5.16 15.19
CA GLU A 33 9.96 -4.91 15.37
C GLU A 33 10.80 -6.19 15.17
N GLU A 34 10.37 -7.32 15.73
CA GLU A 34 11.04 -8.62 15.56
C GLU A 34 11.10 -9.05 14.09
N VAL A 35 10.01 -8.89 13.35
CA VAL A 35 9.95 -9.20 11.91
C VAL A 35 10.91 -8.30 11.12
N ILE A 36 10.85 -6.99 11.33
CA ILE A 36 11.72 -6.05 10.61
C ILE A 36 13.20 -6.32 10.92
N SER A 37 13.54 -6.50 12.20
CA SER A 37 14.92 -6.78 12.62
C SER A 37 15.45 -8.08 12.02
N LYS A 38 14.62 -9.12 11.92
CA LYS A 38 14.97 -10.37 11.25
C LYS A 38 15.39 -10.11 9.80
N TRP A 39 14.55 -9.45 9.02
CA TRP A 39 14.81 -9.18 7.60
C TRP A 39 16.02 -8.27 7.37
N MET A 40 16.19 -7.23 8.20
CA MET A 40 17.37 -6.39 8.16
C MET A 40 18.67 -7.19 8.39
N ASN A 41 18.66 -8.14 9.32
CA ASN A 41 19.83 -8.99 9.60
C ASN A 41 20.09 -10.00 8.48
N GLU A 42 19.05 -10.56 7.87
CA GLU A 42 19.18 -11.54 6.79
C GLU A 42 19.62 -10.92 5.46
N THR A 43 19.50 -9.60 5.30
CA THR A 43 19.80 -8.87 4.05
C THR A 43 20.99 -7.91 4.14
N LEU A 44 21.79 -7.98 5.21
CA LEU A 44 22.91 -7.06 5.48
C LEU A 44 23.92 -6.92 4.32
N ASP A 45 24.09 -7.98 3.52
CA ASP A 45 25.13 -8.03 2.50
C ASP A 45 24.73 -7.44 1.14
N TRP A 46 23.46 -7.06 0.92
CA TRP A 46 23.05 -6.73 -0.45
C TRP A 46 21.79 -5.85 -0.62
N LYS A 47 20.95 -5.63 0.40
CA LYS A 47 19.78 -4.75 0.27
C LYS A 47 19.71 -3.68 1.34
N GLY A 48 19.34 -2.48 0.90
CA GLY A 48 19.00 -1.42 1.81
C GLY A 48 17.56 -1.62 2.33
N ILE A 49 17.41 -2.24 3.51
CA ILE A 49 16.18 -2.13 4.28
C ILE A 49 16.40 -1.04 5.33
N TYR A 50 15.58 -0.01 5.25
CA TYR A 50 15.60 1.12 6.17
C TYR A 50 14.34 1.10 7.02
N TRP A 51 14.49 1.21 8.34
CA TRP A 51 13.38 1.18 9.28
C TRP A 51 13.32 2.46 10.09
N HIS A 52 12.14 3.07 10.10
CA HIS A 52 11.82 4.28 10.85
C HIS A 52 10.54 4.07 11.66
N THR A 53 10.40 4.84 12.74
CA THR A 53 9.15 4.91 13.51
C THR A 53 8.56 6.30 13.36
N HIS A 54 7.25 6.37 13.17
CA HIS A 54 6.52 7.63 13.09
C HIS A 54 5.08 7.39 13.53
N GLU A 55 4.61 8.12 14.52
CA GLU A 55 3.23 7.99 14.99
C GLU A 55 2.24 8.54 13.97
N LEU A 56 1.18 7.77 13.72
CA LEU A 56 0.14 8.11 12.74
C LEU A 56 -0.63 9.38 13.13
N ASN A 57 -0.92 9.58 14.41
CA ASN A 57 -1.66 10.75 14.94
C ASN A 57 -2.95 11.06 14.17
N ASP A 58 -3.69 10.05 13.71
CA ASP A 58 -4.89 10.15 12.87
C ASP A 58 -4.69 10.93 11.56
N ASP A 59 -3.46 11.06 11.08
CA ASP A 59 -3.12 11.71 9.81
C ASP A 59 -2.32 10.79 8.89
N PHE A 60 -3.04 10.02 8.08
CA PHE A 60 -2.44 9.10 7.12
C PHE A 60 -1.60 9.83 6.05
N ALA A 61 -1.98 11.04 5.66
CA ALA A 61 -1.20 11.80 4.67
C ALA A 61 0.15 12.23 5.25
N GLN A 62 0.19 12.69 6.49
CA GLN A 62 1.44 13.04 7.17
C GLN A 62 2.33 11.81 7.33
N HIS A 63 1.77 10.68 7.77
CA HIS A 63 2.50 9.42 7.91
C HIS A 63 3.10 8.95 6.57
N LYS A 64 2.30 8.94 5.48
CA LYS A 64 2.79 8.60 4.13
C LYS A 64 3.81 9.61 3.59
N ASN A 65 3.71 10.88 3.92
CA ASN A 65 4.73 11.86 3.53
C ASN A 65 6.05 11.63 4.28
N PHE A 66 6.01 11.20 5.53
CA PHE A 66 7.22 10.81 6.26
C PHE A 66 7.91 9.60 5.58
N VAL A 67 7.14 8.64 5.03
CA VAL A 67 7.74 7.57 4.19
C VAL A 67 8.47 8.16 2.99
N ILE A 68 7.81 9.07 2.23
CA ILE A 68 8.41 9.73 1.06
C ILE A 68 9.74 10.44 1.40
N GLU A 69 9.78 11.12 2.54
CA GLU A 69 10.94 11.89 2.99
C GLU A 69 12.17 11.01 3.34
N ASN A 70 11.95 9.72 3.56
CA ASN A 70 12.98 8.74 3.84
C ASN A 70 13.31 7.83 2.64
N CYS A 71 12.74 8.11 1.46
CA CYS A 71 13.03 7.39 0.22
C CYS A 71 14.02 8.16 -0.64
N GLU A 72 15.01 7.47 -1.21
CA GLU A 72 16.05 8.05 -2.08
C GLU A 72 15.86 7.68 -3.57
N GLY A 73 15.13 6.61 -3.89
CA GLY A 73 14.88 6.17 -5.26
C GLY A 73 14.13 7.19 -6.12
N ASP A 74 14.28 7.12 -7.45
CA ASP A 74 13.62 8.00 -8.43
C ASP A 74 12.10 7.86 -8.45
N TYR A 75 11.62 6.65 -8.16
CA TYR A 75 10.20 6.30 -8.05
C TYR A 75 9.94 5.62 -6.73
N ILE A 76 8.75 5.85 -6.19
CA ILE A 76 8.25 5.19 -4.98
C ILE A 76 7.10 4.26 -5.38
N PHE A 77 7.20 3.00 -5.01
CA PHE A 77 6.07 2.09 -4.99
C PHE A 77 5.55 1.95 -3.56
N HIS A 78 4.53 2.72 -3.24
CA HIS A 78 3.91 2.71 -1.92
C HIS A 78 3.00 1.49 -1.77
N ILE A 79 3.29 0.64 -0.79
CA ILE A 79 2.55 -0.61 -0.52
C ILE A 79 2.13 -0.59 0.95
N ASP A 80 0.85 -0.80 1.23
CA ASP A 80 0.36 -0.98 2.60
C ASP A 80 0.75 -2.39 3.09
N ALA A 81 1.05 -2.56 4.38
CA ALA A 81 1.60 -3.81 4.92
C ALA A 81 0.67 -5.04 4.79
N ASP A 82 -0.59 -4.83 4.41
CA ASP A 82 -1.59 -5.86 4.12
C ASP A 82 -1.88 -6.03 2.62
N GLU A 83 -1.02 -5.45 1.76
CA GLU A 83 -1.08 -5.58 0.30
C GLU A 83 0.13 -6.39 -0.21
N TYR A 84 -0.08 -7.13 -1.30
CA TYR A 84 0.97 -7.93 -1.96
C TYR A 84 0.99 -7.64 -3.46
N PRO A 85 2.09 -7.08 -4.02
CA PRO A 85 2.22 -7.00 -5.48
C PRO A 85 2.26 -8.40 -6.09
N ASN A 86 1.64 -8.56 -7.27
CA ASN A 86 1.89 -9.76 -8.05
C ASN A 86 3.37 -9.82 -8.45
N VAL A 87 3.97 -11.01 -8.42
CA VAL A 87 5.38 -11.25 -8.77
C VAL A 87 5.72 -10.68 -10.16
N ILE A 88 4.84 -10.86 -11.14
CA ILE A 88 5.04 -10.35 -12.50
C ILE A 88 5.07 -8.81 -12.51
N LEU A 89 4.23 -8.15 -11.70
CA LEU A 89 4.28 -6.70 -11.55
C LEU A 89 5.66 -6.23 -11.06
N LEU A 90 6.22 -6.87 -10.03
CA LEU A 90 7.55 -6.54 -9.50
C LEU A 90 8.64 -6.76 -10.56
N GLN A 91 8.64 -7.92 -11.22
CA GLN A 91 9.61 -8.27 -12.26
C GLN A 91 9.56 -7.36 -13.48
N GLN A 92 8.39 -6.80 -13.80
CA GLN A 92 8.22 -5.90 -14.95
C GLN A 92 8.29 -4.42 -14.56
N LEU A 93 8.40 -4.09 -13.27
CA LEU A 93 8.26 -2.72 -12.77
C LEU A 93 9.23 -1.74 -13.44
N LYS A 94 10.52 -2.05 -13.47
CA LYS A 94 11.54 -1.17 -14.09
C LYS A 94 11.26 -0.93 -15.57
N LYS A 95 10.87 -1.96 -16.30
CA LYS A 95 10.49 -1.84 -17.70
C LYS A 95 9.23 -1.00 -17.89
N ILE A 96 8.24 -1.15 -17.02
CA ILE A 96 7.03 -0.33 -17.02
C ILE A 96 7.39 1.15 -16.82
N LEU A 97 8.26 1.46 -15.86
CA LEU A 97 8.71 2.82 -15.59
C LEU A 97 9.53 3.42 -16.73
N GLU A 98 10.36 2.62 -17.39
CA GLU A 98 11.16 3.04 -18.53
C GLU A 98 10.28 3.43 -19.75
N ILE A 99 9.29 2.60 -20.10
CA ILE A 99 8.43 2.85 -21.25
C ILE A 99 7.27 3.82 -20.98
N ASN A 100 6.98 4.10 -19.72
CA ASN A 100 5.87 4.93 -19.28
C ASN A 100 6.29 5.90 -18.14
N PRO A 101 7.18 6.87 -18.43
CA PRO A 101 7.82 7.73 -17.42
C PRO A 101 6.91 8.87 -16.92
N VAL A 102 5.67 8.55 -16.54
CA VAL A 102 4.70 9.49 -15.98
C VAL A 102 4.97 9.77 -14.50
N ASP A 103 4.31 10.80 -13.95
CA ASP A 103 4.48 11.17 -12.55
C ASP A 103 3.75 10.23 -11.59
N LEU A 104 2.63 9.61 -12.03
CA LEU A 104 1.81 8.70 -11.24
C LEU A 104 1.26 7.56 -12.09
N ILE A 105 1.37 6.33 -11.60
CA ILE A 105 0.74 5.14 -12.18
C ILE A 105 -0.28 4.60 -11.17
N TRP A 106 -1.51 4.45 -11.64
CA TRP A 106 -2.58 3.79 -10.91
C TRP A 106 -2.48 2.28 -11.10
N VAL A 107 -2.43 1.55 -10.00
CA VAL A 107 -2.30 0.10 -9.97
C VAL A 107 -3.64 -0.52 -9.62
N PRO A 108 -4.16 -1.49 -10.42
CA PRO A 108 -5.38 -2.21 -10.06
C PRO A 108 -5.16 -3.06 -8.81
N ARG A 109 -6.19 -3.17 -7.97
CA ARG A 109 -6.13 -3.95 -6.74
C ARG A 109 -7.23 -5.00 -6.72
N VAL A 110 -6.83 -6.23 -6.43
CA VAL A 110 -7.70 -7.39 -6.21
C VAL A 110 -8.02 -7.46 -4.71
N ASN A 111 -9.20 -6.98 -4.33
CA ASN A 111 -9.70 -7.14 -2.96
C ASN A 111 -10.45 -8.46 -2.83
N THR A 112 -10.13 -9.24 -1.82
CA THR A 112 -10.91 -10.42 -1.42
C THR A 112 -11.28 -10.32 0.05
N VAL A 113 -12.47 -10.78 0.40
CA VAL A 113 -12.95 -10.76 1.80
C VAL A 113 -13.49 -12.15 2.15
N ASP A 114 -12.69 -12.90 2.89
CA ASP A 114 -13.11 -14.21 3.38
C ASP A 114 -14.29 -14.09 4.34
N GLY A 115 -15.32 -14.91 4.14
CA GLY A 115 -16.56 -14.86 4.91
C GLY A 115 -17.56 -13.78 4.46
N ILE A 116 -17.33 -13.07 3.35
CA ILE A 116 -18.29 -12.12 2.81
C ILE A 116 -19.57 -12.83 2.35
N THR A 117 -20.72 -12.23 2.59
CA THR A 117 -22.03 -12.75 2.18
C THR A 117 -22.74 -11.78 1.24
N GLN A 118 -23.77 -12.27 0.54
CA GLN A 118 -24.63 -11.41 -0.30
C GLN A 118 -25.27 -10.26 0.49
N ALA A 119 -25.59 -10.49 1.77
CA ALA A 119 -26.11 -9.44 2.65
C ALA A 119 -25.08 -8.31 2.85
N HIS A 120 -23.79 -8.63 3.05
CA HIS A 120 -22.71 -7.64 3.16
C HIS A 120 -22.57 -6.85 1.86
N LEU A 121 -22.54 -7.54 0.71
CA LEU A 121 -22.42 -6.88 -0.60
C LEU A 121 -23.57 -5.88 -0.83
N ASN A 122 -24.80 -6.28 -0.51
CA ASN A 122 -25.97 -5.42 -0.65
C ASN A 122 -25.92 -4.22 0.30
N THR A 123 -25.52 -4.43 1.56
CA THR A 123 -25.47 -3.38 2.58
C THR A 123 -24.40 -2.33 2.24
N TRP A 124 -23.24 -2.77 1.73
CA TRP A 124 -22.11 -1.88 1.41
C TRP A 124 -22.14 -1.35 -0.03
N GLY A 125 -23.10 -1.83 -0.86
CA GLY A 125 -23.19 -1.46 -2.27
C GLY A 125 -22.00 -1.99 -3.10
N TRP A 126 -21.40 -3.10 -2.68
CA TRP A 126 -20.26 -3.69 -3.33
C TRP A 126 -20.63 -4.69 -4.42
N LYS A 127 -19.75 -4.81 -5.40
CA LYS A 127 -19.89 -5.78 -6.49
C LYS A 127 -18.81 -6.85 -6.34
N GLN A 128 -19.17 -8.09 -6.63
CA GLN A 128 -18.22 -9.21 -6.65
C GLN A 128 -18.16 -9.80 -8.06
N THR A 129 -16.95 -10.08 -8.54
CA THR A 129 -16.73 -10.77 -9.81
C THR A 129 -16.92 -12.30 -9.63
N GLU A 130 -16.93 -13.05 -10.75
CA GLU A 130 -16.99 -14.52 -10.72
C GLU A 130 -15.78 -15.15 -10.00
N GLN A 131 -14.62 -14.47 -10.01
CA GLN A 131 -13.41 -14.87 -9.27
C GLN A 131 -13.48 -14.56 -7.77
N GLY A 132 -14.53 -13.90 -7.30
CA GLY A 132 -14.68 -13.50 -5.90
C GLY A 132 -14.06 -12.15 -5.56
N TRP A 133 -13.58 -11.37 -6.54
CA TRP A 133 -12.95 -10.08 -6.32
C TRP A 133 -13.98 -8.97 -6.08
N ILE A 134 -13.69 -8.10 -5.11
CA ILE A 134 -14.59 -7.02 -4.72
C ILE A 134 -14.23 -5.72 -5.45
N ASN A 135 -15.21 -5.14 -6.13
CA ASN A 135 -15.09 -3.84 -6.83
C ASN A 135 -13.91 -3.74 -7.81
N TYR A 136 -13.40 -4.86 -8.31
CA TYR A 136 -12.28 -4.86 -9.25
C TYR A 136 -12.63 -4.05 -10.53
N PRO A 137 -11.70 -3.22 -11.04
CA PRO A 137 -10.26 -3.12 -10.74
C PRO A 137 -9.88 -2.03 -9.72
N ASP A 138 -10.47 -1.84 -8.64
CA ASP A 138 -10.19 -0.88 -7.55
C ASP A 138 -8.81 -0.20 -7.63
N TYR A 139 -8.67 0.79 -8.51
CA TYR A 139 -7.40 1.44 -8.83
C TYR A 139 -6.85 2.26 -7.65
N GLN A 140 -5.57 2.02 -7.32
CA GLN A 140 -4.84 2.70 -6.27
C GLN A 140 -3.67 3.52 -6.82
N SER A 141 -3.46 4.73 -6.29
CA SER A 141 -2.32 5.60 -6.62
C SER A 141 -1.07 5.11 -5.89
N ARG A 142 -0.36 4.15 -6.46
CA ARG A 142 0.71 3.42 -5.74
C ARG A 142 2.12 3.68 -6.23
N ILE A 143 2.31 3.97 -7.52
CA ILE A 143 3.66 4.17 -8.08
C ILE A 143 3.76 5.62 -8.54
N PHE A 144 4.72 6.37 -8.01
CA PHE A 144 4.90 7.77 -8.35
C PHE A 144 6.34 8.22 -8.24
N LYS A 145 6.69 9.29 -8.97
CA LYS A 145 8.03 9.91 -8.91
C LYS A 145 8.32 10.47 -7.54
N ASN A 146 9.54 10.25 -7.06
CA ASN A 146 10.04 10.86 -5.85
C ASN A 146 10.44 12.33 -6.12
N ARG A 147 9.49 13.24 -6.04
CA ARG A 147 9.71 14.68 -6.21
C ARG A 147 9.13 15.47 -5.04
N ALA A 148 9.75 16.61 -4.73
CA ALA A 148 9.36 17.44 -3.60
C ALA A 148 7.93 18.00 -3.69
N ASP A 149 7.38 18.19 -4.90
CA ASP A 149 6.03 18.68 -5.13
C ASP A 149 4.95 17.59 -5.14
N ILE A 150 5.34 16.29 -5.14
CA ILE A 150 4.41 15.16 -5.06
C ILE A 150 4.24 14.76 -3.59
N ARG A 151 3.05 14.98 -3.05
CA ARG A 151 2.75 14.75 -1.62
C ARG A 151 1.33 14.28 -1.42
N TRP A 152 1.14 13.45 -0.39
CA TRP A 152 -0.17 13.08 0.11
C TRP A 152 -0.83 14.25 0.83
N ARG A 153 -2.14 14.38 0.67
CA ARG A 153 -2.99 15.39 1.30
C ARG A 153 -4.23 14.72 1.89
N ARG A 154 -4.81 15.35 2.89
CA ARG A 154 -5.97 14.92 3.69
C ARG A 154 -5.61 13.85 4.70
N PRO A 155 -5.98 14.04 5.96
CA PRO A 155 -5.71 13.07 7.04
C PRO A 155 -6.34 11.70 6.82
N VAL A 156 -7.54 11.67 6.20
CA VAL A 156 -8.30 10.46 5.86
C VAL A 156 -8.77 10.57 4.43
N HIS A 157 -8.85 9.44 3.71
CA HIS A 157 -9.05 9.39 2.25
C HIS A 157 -8.01 10.23 1.52
N GLU A 158 -6.77 10.00 1.92
CA GLU A 158 -5.62 10.72 1.42
C GLU A 158 -5.50 10.62 -0.10
N GLN A 159 -5.10 11.70 -0.70
CA GLN A 159 -4.92 11.83 -2.14
C GLN A 159 -3.52 12.32 -2.44
N ILE A 160 -2.87 11.71 -3.42
CA ILE A 160 -1.59 12.19 -3.92
C ILE A 160 -1.82 13.40 -4.83
N THR A 161 -1.00 14.43 -4.67
CA THR A 161 -1.07 15.68 -5.40
C THR A 161 0.30 16.05 -5.98
N GLY A 162 0.37 17.04 -6.89
CA GLY A 162 1.61 17.47 -7.54
C GLY A 162 1.94 16.71 -8.83
N CYS A 163 1.23 15.63 -9.13
CA CYS A 163 1.40 14.88 -10.38
C CYS A 163 0.79 15.65 -11.55
N LYS A 164 1.54 15.79 -12.66
CA LYS A 164 1.10 16.44 -13.91
C LYS A 164 0.73 15.43 -14.98
N THR A 165 1.36 14.27 -14.95
CA THR A 165 1.13 13.17 -15.89
C THR A 165 0.79 11.89 -15.13
N TYR A 166 -0.12 11.10 -15.67
CA TYR A 166 -0.53 9.84 -15.03
C TYR A 166 -0.96 8.81 -16.05
N SER A 167 -0.89 7.56 -15.66
CA SER A 167 -1.41 6.42 -16.42
C SER A 167 -2.03 5.38 -15.47
N HIS A 168 -2.66 4.37 -16.05
CA HIS A 168 -3.21 3.22 -15.34
C HIS A 168 -2.58 1.96 -15.92
N LEU A 169 -2.19 1.03 -15.07
CA LEU A 169 -1.87 -0.31 -15.54
C LEU A 169 -3.13 -0.99 -16.10
N PRO A 170 -3.00 -1.86 -17.09
CA PRO A 170 -4.12 -2.69 -17.54
C PRO A 170 -4.77 -3.44 -16.36
N PRO A 171 -6.11 -3.63 -16.35
CA PRO A 171 -6.80 -4.37 -15.31
C PRO A 171 -6.60 -5.88 -15.48
N GLN A 172 -5.38 -6.32 -15.27
CA GLN A 172 -4.92 -7.71 -15.36
C GLN A 172 -4.41 -8.14 -13.99
N GLU A 173 -4.66 -9.37 -13.61
CA GLU A 173 -4.26 -9.92 -12.31
C GLU A 173 -2.74 -9.83 -12.10
N GLU A 174 -1.98 -10.11 -13.16
CA GLU A 174 -0.52 -10.08 -13.18
C GLU A 174 0.07 -8.69 -12.89
N LEU A 175 -0.70 -7.63 -13.12
CA LEU A 175 -0.30 -6.24 -12.89
C LEU A 175 -1.02 -5.61 -11.70
N SER A 176 -1.55 -6.43 -10.80
CA SER A 176 -2.38 -6.00 -9.68
C SER A 176 -1.67 -6.13 -8.33
N LEU A 177 -2.19 -5.42 -7.35
CA LEU A 177 -1.96 -5.66 -5.93
C LEU A 177 -3.03 -6.63 -5.41
N TYR A 178 -2.67 -7.55 -4.55
CA TYR A 178 -3.62 -8.34 -3.77
C TYR A 178 -3.84 -7.71 -2.40
N HIS A 179 -5.08 -7.73 -1.93
CA HIS A 179 -5.47 -7.19 -0.65
C HIS A 179 -6.51 -8.12 0.00
N PRO A 180 -6.07 -9.25 0.54
CA PRO A 180 -6.94 -10.21 1.19
C PRO A 180 -7.33 -9.72 2.59
N LYS A 181 -8.61 -9.86 2.92
CA LYS A 181 -9.14 -9.56 4.25
C LYS A 181 -10.06 -10.65 4.73
N THR A 182 -10.29 -10.70 6.04
CA THR A 182 -11.41 -11.42 6.63
C THR A 182 -12.59 -10.47 6.82
N ILE A 183 -13.80 -10.99 6.87
CA ILE A 183 -14.99 -10.19 7.16
C ILE A 183 -14.86 -9.43 8.48
N LYS A 184 -14.29 -10.05 9.51
CA LYS A 184 -14.06 -9.43 10.81
C LYS A 184 -13.14 -8.19 10.72
N LYS A 185 -12.03 -8.30 9.96
CA LYS A 185 -11.10 -7.17 9.74
C LYS A 185 -11.81 -6.03 8.99
N GLN A 186 -12.61 -6.37 7.97
CA GLN A 186 -13.36 -5.39 7.19
C GLN A 186 -14.43 -4.66 8.01
N GLU A 187 -15.19 -5.37 8.82
CA GLU A 187 -16.20 -4.76 9.71
C GLU A 187 -15.55 -3.83 10.74
N SER A 188 -14.43 -4.25 11.35
CA SER A 188 -13.68 -3.41 12.29
C SER A 188 -13.15 -2.13 11.63
N GLN A 189 -12.65 -2.23 10.41
CA GLN A 189 -12.18 -1.07 9.62
C GLN A 189 -13.32 -0.11 9.27
N ASN A 190 -14.48 -0.62 8.87
CA ASN A 190 -15.66 0.20 8.60
C ASN A 190 -16.12 0.96 9.85
N GLN A 191 -16.08 0.31 11.02
CA GLN A 191 -16.42 0.96 12.30
C GLN A 191 -15.42 2.07 12.64
N LEU A 192 -14.12 1.81 12.51
CA LEU A 192 -13.07 2.81 12.75
C LEU A 192 -13.23 4.05 11.87
N TYR A 193 -13.41 3.86 10.57
CA TYR A 193 -13.64 5.00 9.66
C TYR A 193 -14.89 5.79 10.01
N THR A 194 -15.97 5.13 10.38
CA THR A 194 -17.18 5.79 10.84
C THR A 194 -16.92 6.65 12.06
N GLN A 195 -16.15 6.16 13.03
CA GLN A 195 -15.80 6.88 14.25
C GLN A 195 -14.92 8.12 13.95
N ILE A 196 -13.86 7.96 13.15
CA ILE A 196 -12.99 9.09 12.75
C ILE A 196 -13.78 10.18 12.00
N PHE A 197 -14.75 9.82 11.18
CA PHE A 197 -15.63 10.78 10.49
C PHE A 197 -16.54 11.52 11.46
N TYR A 198 -17.13 10.83 12.43
CA TYR A 198 -18.00 11.46 13.43
C TYR A 198 -17.23 12.44 14.32
N ASP A 199 -16.07 12.06 14.80
CA ASP A 199 -15.25 12.90 15.70
C ASP A 199 -14.76 14.19 15.01
N LYS A 200 -14.46 14.14 13.71
CA LYS A 200 -14.05 15.34 12.94
C LYS A 200 -15.22 16.23 12.53
N SER A 201 -16.44 15.71 12.39
CA SER A 201 -17.63 16.48 12.06
C SER A 201 -18.24 17.19 13.28
N THR A 202 -17.89 16.78 14.50
CA THR A 202 -18.38 17.38 15.76
C THR A 202 -17.43 18.43 16.33
N ASN A 203 -16.20 18.54 15.80
CA ASN A 203 -15.18 19.51 16.23
C ASN A 203 -14.95 20.67 15.26
N THR A 204 -15.87 20.88 14.31
CA THR A 204 -15.96 22.07 13.42
C THR A 204 -17.25 22.81 13.69
#